data_4407a49500b54028dd537e3d02c792f0
#
_entry.id   4407a49500b54028dd537e3d02c792f0
#
_cell.length_a   1.000
_cell.length_b   1.000
_cell.length_c   1.000
_cell.angle_alpha   90.00
_cell.angle_beta   90.00
_cell.angle_gamma   90.00
#
_symmetry.space_group_name_H-M   'P 1'
#
loop_
_entity.id
_entity.type
_entity.pdbx_description
1 polymer ?
#
loop_
_entity_poly.entity_id
_entity_poly.type
_entity_poly.pdbx_seq_one_letter_code
_entity_poly.pdbx_strand_id
1 'polypeptide(L)'
;MAFKGHTIIDGDGHVIEEYGEIVRYMPKPYQDKFDTHTFYSLFPPLDHLHSSNLHDFQPGAFNKVGPDGWVDFLEDVGIETTVLYTTLGLSFGKIVSRDWAIDVARAYNDWLSNTYLKRSPRFKGMGLVPLQEPEAAVEELRRIVKELGMCGAMLPSTGIQANLGDPRYWPIYEEANRLGCAIGVHGGAHENMGLDDLTPYAPVHSLGHPFGQMISFGGMVFNGIFDKFPHVKFGFMEGGVAWMLLCLERFDRSWETHIQHDPRKRFLDLRPREKVSEYIARHVDAGRIFVGCEGEEPDIAHAMKRLGNKPWVFSSDYPHEVNNDFCKHEINEFLENDEIGAADKAAFLHGNARRFYNLGAPGL
;
A
#
# COMPACT_ATOMS: atom_id res chain seq x y z
N MET A 1 6.38 -4.14 24.02
CA MET A 1 7.60 -3.44 23.59
C MET A 1 7.23 -2.02 23.22
N ALA A 2 8.08 -1.07 23.46
CA ALA A 2 7.84 0.33 23.14
C ALA A 2 9.18 1.00 22.84
N PHE A 3 9.26 1.78 21.77
CA PHE A 3 10.44 2.58 21.46
C PHE A 3 10.42 3.85 22.29
N LYS A 4 11.39 4.02 23.20
CA LYS A 4 11.44 5.19 24.14
C LYS A 4 10.10 5.47 24.85
N GLY A 5 9.31 4.45 25.15
CA GLY A 5 8.00 4.58 25.80
C GLY A 5 6.82 4.80 24.86
N HIS A 6 7.04 4.87 23.54
CA HIS A 6 6.00 5.02 22.53
C HIS A 6 5.64 3.67 21.92
N THR A 7 4.35 3.39 21.79
CA THR A 7 3.85 2.28 20.97
C THR A 7 4.05 2.64 19.51
N ILE A 8 4.55 1.67 18.71
CA ILE A 8 4.73 1.85 17.26
C ILE A 8 4.06 0.69 16.55
N ILE A 9 3.29 0.99 15.54
CA ILE A 9 2.74 0.04 14.57
C ILE A 9 3.27 0.44 13.21
N ASP A 10 4.00 -0.46 12.60
CA ASP A 10 4.47 -0.33 11.24
C ASP A 10 3.32 -0.67 10.28
N GLY A 11 2.91 0.31 9.51
CA GLY A 11 1.78 0.19 8.58
C GLY A 11 2.16 -0.34 7.21
N ASP A 12 3.46 -0.49 6.91
CA ASP A 12 3.94 -0.91 5.62
C ASP A 12 5.35 -1.51 5.74
N GLY A 13 5.37 -2.78 6.04
CA GLY A 13 6.57 -3.61 5.98
C GLY A 13 6.46 -4.60 4.82
N HIS A 14 7.58 -5.10 4.33
CA HIS A 14 7.59 -5.93 3.13
C HIS A 14 8.13 -7.34 3.36
N VAL A 15 7.59 -8.31 2.62
CA VAL A 15 8.19 -9.64 2.51
C VAL A 15 8.98 -9.72 1.20
N ILE A 16 10.15 -10.36 1.25
CA ILE A 16 10.89 -10.71 0.02
C ILE A 16 10.46 -12.12 -0.38
N GLU A 17 9.77 -12.23 -1.49
CA GLU A 17 9.16 -13.48 -1.95
C GLU A 17 10.18 -14.53 -2.37
N GLU A 18 9.96 -15.74 -1.90
CA GLU A 18 10.67 -16.94 -2.33
C GLU A 18 9.78 -17.74 -3.30
N TYR A 19 10.05 -17.61 -4.59
CA TYR A 19 9.24 -18.24 -5.64
C TYR A 19 9.10 -19.75 -5.45
N GLY A 20 10.16 -20.45 -5.06
CA GLY A 20 10.12 -21.88 -4.81
C GLY A 20 9.20 -22.28 -3.66
N GLU A 21 9.00 -21.42 -2.68
CA GLU A 21 8.03 -21.63 -1.60
C GLU A 21 6.61 -21.35 -2.05
N ILE A 22 6.37 -20.25 -2.77
CA ILE A 22 5.05 -19.86 -3.26
C ILE A 22 4.50 -20.91 -4.23
N VAL A 23 5.33 -21.42 -5.14
CA VAL A 23 4.92 -22.42 -6.12
C VAL A 23 4.39 -23.71 -5.48
N ARG A 24 4.78 -24.04 -4.26
CA ARG A 24 4.23 -25.19 -3.53
C ARG A 24 2.74 -25.07 -3.24
N TYR A 25 2.19 -23.88 -3.29
CA TYR A 25 0.76 -23.60 -3.11
C TYR A 25 0.00 -23.48 -4.45
N MET A 26 0.70 -23.50 -5.59
CA MET A 26 0.08 -23.43 -6.91
C MET A 26 -0.50 -24.79 -7.35
N PRO A 27 -1.38 -24.84 -8.36
CA PRO A 27 -1.84 -26.07 -8.97
C PRO A 27 -0.68 -26.96 -9.46
N LYS A 28 -0.85 -28.28 -9.35
CA LYS A 28 0.20 -29.27 -9.68
C LYS A 28 0.94 -29.08 -10.99
N PRO A 29 0.30 -28.77 -12.13
CA PRO A 29 1.02 -28.58 -13.39
C PRO A 29 2.11 -27.51 -13.32
N TYR A 30 1.93 -26.48 -12.48
CA TYR A 30 2.94 -25.43 -12.26
C TYR A 30 4.05 -25.91 -11.32
N GLN A 31 3.69 -26.60 -10.24
CA GLN A 31 4.68 -27.19 -9.32
C GLN A 31 5.63 -28.13 -10.06
N ASP A 32 5.09 -29.02 -10.90
CA ASP A 32 5.87 -30.03 -11.61
C ASP A 32 6.85 -29.42 -12.63
N LYS A 33 6.62 -28.17 -13.06
CA LYS A 33 7.43 -27.46 -14.07
C LYS A 33 8.45 -26.51 -13.47
N PHE A 34 8.25 -26.06 -12.25
CA PHE A 34 9.09 -25.02 -11.65
C PHE A 34 10.57 -25.43 -11.59
N ASP A 35 10.87 -26.63 -11.11
CA ASP A 35 12.24 -27.13 -10.94
C ASP A 35 12.98 -27.40 -12.27
N THR A 36 12.25 -27.42 -13.38
CA THR A 36 12.80 -27.72 -14.71
C THR A 36 13.07 -26.48 -15.58
N HIS A 37 12.70 -25.28 -15.10
CA HIS A 37 12.76 -24.04 -15.87
C HIS A 37 13.59 -22.97 -15.15
N THR A 38 14.75 -22.65 -15.68
CA THR A 38 15.70 -21.66 -15.12
C THR A 38 15.16 -20.20 -15.15
N PHE A 39 14.19 -19.91 -16.03
CA PHE A 39 13.64 -18.56 -16.21
C PHE A 39 12.22 -18.40 -15.66
N TYR A 40 11.87 -19.18 -14.67
CA TYR A 40 10.55 -19.10 -14.08
C TYR A 40 10.42 -17.86 -13.18
N SER A 41 9.45 -17.02 -13.48
CA SER A 41 9.11 -15.85 -12.67
C SER A 41 7.61 -15.79 -12.40
N LEU A 42 7.24 -15.53 -11.14
CA LEU A 42 5.83 -15.37 -10.77
C LEU A 42 5.30 -13.98 -11.11
N PHE A 43 6.15 -12.98 -11.01
CA PHE A 43 5.79 -11.57 -11.22
C PHE A 43 6.61 -10.94 -12.35
N PRO A 44 6.02 -10.04 -13.15
CA PRO A 44 6.75 -9.23 -14.11
C PRO A 44 7.72 -8.26 -13.42
N PRO A 45 8.71 -7.71 -14.12
CA PRO A 45 9.56 -6.63 -13.57
C PRO A 45 8.73 -5.40 -13.19
N LEU A 46 9.17 -4.66 -12.18
CA LEU A 46 8.51 -3.44 -11.71
C LEU A 46 8.67 -2.28 -12.71
N ASP A 47 9.85 -2.16 -13.32
CA ASP A 47 10.24 -1.08 -14.21
C ASP A 47 10.99 -1.59 -15.45
N HIS A 48 11.20 -0.69 -16.41
CA HIS A 48 11.90 -0.96 -17.69
C HIS A 48 13.40 -1.19 -17.53
N LEU A 49 14.00 -0.78 -16.41
CA LEU A 49 15.42 -0.93 -16.12
C LEU A 49 15.72 -2.25 -15.39
N HIS A 50 14.69 -2.99 -14.97
CA HIS A 50 14.88 -4.18 -14.11
C HIS A 50 15.73 -3.87 -12.87
N SER A 51 15.39 -2.83 -12.20
CA SER A 51 16.03 -2.08 -11.10
C SER A 51 17.34 -2.64 -10.52
N SER A 52 17.31 -3.82 -9.92
CA SER A 52 18.44 -4.47 -9.24
C SER A 52 19.64 -4.86 -10.13
N ASN A 53 19.53 -4.72 -11.45
CA ASN A 53 20.60 -5.13 -12.37
C ASN A 53 21.54 -3.98 -12.75
N LEU A 54 21.21 -2.73 -12.41
CA LEU A 54 21.90 -1.54 -12.90
C LEU A 54 22.57 -0.70 -11.80
N HIS A 55 22.40 -1.06 -10.54
CA HIS A 55 22.98 -0.34 -9.40
C HIS A 55 23.22 -1.25 -8.21
N ASP A 56 24.06 -0.82 -7.30
CA ASP A 56 24.28 -1.48 -6.03
C ASP A 56 23.38 -0.85 -4.94
N PHE A 57 22.85 -1.67 -4.06
CA PHE A 57 22.13 -1.22 -2.88
C PHE A 57 23.06 -0.83 -1.75
N GLN A 58 22.59 0.03 -0.86
CA GLN A 58 23.28 0.30 0.39
C GLN A 58 23.39 -0.97 1.23
N PRO A 59 24.46 -1.12 2.03
CA PRO A 59 24.61 -2.29 2.91
C PRO A 59 23.39 -2.45 3.83
N GLY A 60 22.78 -3.62 3.78
CA GLY A 60 21.60 -3.96 4.57
C GLY A 60 20.25 -3.77 3.85
N ALA A 61 20.22 -3.09 2.69
CA ALA A 61 19.03 -2.96 1.87
C ALA A 61 18.66 -4.28 1.18
N PHE A 62 17.37 -4.50 0.99
CA PHE A 62 16.78 -5.67 0.32
C PHE A 62 17.31 -7.03 0.81
N ASN A 63 17.66 -7.11 2.09
CA ASN A 63 18.07 -8.37 2.68
C ASN A 63 16.89 -9.35 2.68
N LYS A 64 17.18 -10.60 2.35
CA LYS A 64 16.22 -11.68 2.54
C LYS A 64 15.96 -11.88 4.02
N VAL A 65 14.84 -11.37 4.47
CA VAL A 65 14.40 -11.45 5.86
C VAL A 65 13.23 -12.42 5.94
N GLY A 66 13.47 -13.57 6.53
CA GLY A 66 12.40 -14.51 6.86
C GLY A 66 11.62 -14.10 8.12
N PRO A 67 10.62 -14.91 8.52
CA PRO A 67 9.77 -14.57 9.68
C PRO A 67 10.55 -14.38 10.98
N ASP A 68 11.63 -15.11 11.21
CA ASP A 68 12.44 -14.98 12.42
C ASP A 68 13.24 -13.66 12.42
N GLY A 69 13.86 -13.30 11.29
CA GLY A 69 14.53 -12.00 11.16
C GLY A 69 13.56 -10.81 11.28
N TRP A 70 12.32 -10.97 10.85
CA TRP A 70 11.27 -9.99 11.09
C TRP A 70 10.94 -9.85 12.59
N VAL A 71 10.90 -10.98 13.35
CA VAL A 71 10.73 -10.91 14.81
C VAL A 71 11.89 -10.17 15.45
N ASP A 72 13.12 -10.47 15.05
CA ASP A 72 14.33 -9.81 15.54
C ASP A 72 14.31 -8.29 15.26
N PHE A 73 13.90 -7.89 14.05
CA PHE A 73 13.73 -6.48 13.68
C PHE A 73 12.71 -5.78 14.58
N LEU A 74 11.50 -6.36 14.73
CA LEU A 74 10.46 -5.78 15.58
C LEU A 74 10.91 -5.65 17.04
N GLU A 75 11.71 -6.59 17.54
CA GLU A 75 12.24 -6.58 18.91
C GLU A 75 13.30 -5.52 19.09
N ASP A 76 14.24 -5.44 18.18
CA ASP A 76 15.38 -4.52 18.26
C ASP A 76 14.95 -3.07 18.05
N VAL A 77 14.04 -2.80 17.10
CA VAL A 77 13.51 -1.44 16.88
C VAL A 77 12.46 -1.06 17.92
N GLY A 78 11.73 -2.02 18.50
CA GLY A 78 10.66 -1.76 19.48
C GLY A 78 9.30 -1.50 18.85
N ILE A 79 9.03 -2.08 17.66
CA ILE A 79 7.75 -2.04 16.96
C ILE A 79 6.82 -3.10 17.54
N GLU A 80 5.57 -2.78 17.83
CA GLU A 80 4.58 -3.71 18.38
C GLU A 80 4.04 -4.69 17.34
N THR A 81 3.70 -4.18 16.18
CA THR A 81 3.01 -4.91 15.10
C THR A 81 3.46 -4.35 13.75
N THR A 82 3.62 -5.18 12.75
CA THR A 82 3.81 -4.78 11.36
C THR A 82 2.70 -5.33 10.46
N VAL A 83 2.38 -4.61 9.40
CA VAL A 83 1.48 -5.05 8.33
C VAL A 83 2.31 -5.33 7.10
N LEU A 84 2.37 -6.60 6.71
CA LEU A 84 3.25 -7.09 5.66
C LEU A 84 2.59 -6.99 4.29
N TYR A 85 3.30 -6.36 3.38
CA TYR A 85 3.00 -6.24 1.95
C TYR A 85 3.96 -7.11 1.12
N THR A 86 3.65 -7.26 -0.13
CA THR A 86 4.48 -7.89 -1.15
C THR A 86 5.59 -6.95 -1.61
N THR A 87 6.74 -7.45 -2.03
CA THR A 87 7.78 -6.69 -2.76
C THR A 87 7.68 -6.95 -4.26
N LEU A 88 7.88 -8.18 -4.68
CA LEU A 88 7.88 -8.54 -6.11
C LEU A 88 6.46 -8.49 -6.69
N GLY A 89 5.44 -8.74 -5.87
CA GLY A 89 4.03 -8.63 -6.24
C GLY A 89 3.53 -7.21 -6.47
N LEU A 90 4.32 -6.15 -6.24
CA LEU A 90 3.96 -4.76 -6.59
C LEU A 90 3.68 -4.62 -8.10
N SER A 91 4.31 -5.44 -8.92
CA SER A 91 4.06 -5.51 -10.37
C SER A 91 2.95 -6.48 -10.79
N PHE A 92 2.22 -7.06 -9.84
CA PHE A 92 1.19 -8.08 -10.07
C PHE A 92 0.15 -7.67 -11.11
N GLY A 93 -0.21 -6.40 -11.16
CA GLY A 93 -1.15 -5.85 -12.14
C GLY A 93 -0.75 -6.06 -13.60
N LYS A 94 0.55 -6.21 -13.89
CA LYS A 94 1.09 -6.45 -15.24
C LYS A 94 0.91 -7.88 -15.75
N ILE A 95 0.49 -8.83 -14.92
CA ILE A 95 0.22 -10.20 -15.38
C ILE A 95 -0.94 -10.17 -16.39
N VAL A 96 -0.70 -10.69 -17.58
CA VAL A 96 -1.68 -10.68 -18.68
C VAL A 96 -2.63 -11.88 -18.63
N SER A 97 -2.12 -13.06 -18.29
CA SER A 97 -2.93 -14.27 -18.17
C SER A 97 -3.80 -14.22 -16.92
N ARG A 98 -5.13 -14.24 -17.11
CA ARG A 98 -6.10 -14.18 -16.01
C ARG A 98 -5.99 -15.38 -15.08
N ASP A 99 -5.94 -16.59 -15.65
CA ASP A 99 -5.83 -17.85 -14.87
C ASP A 99 -4.53 -17.85 -14.06
N TRP A 100 -3.42 -17.39 -14.66
CA TRP A 100 -2.14 -17.26 -13.97
C TRP A 100 -2.22 -16.26 -12.82
N ALA A 101 -2.86 -15.10 -13.02
CA ALA A 101 -3.05 -14.11 -11.98
C ALA A 101 -3.87 -14.65 -10.80
N ILE A 102 -4.92 -15.42 -11.08
CA ILE A 102 -5.74 -16.07 -10.03
C ILE A 102 -4.89 -17.06 -9.23
N ASP A 103 -4.16 -17.94 -9.90
CA ASP A 103 -3.36 -18.98 -9.23
C ASP A 103 -2.21 -18.38 -8.43
N VAL A 104 -1.51 -17.37 -8.97
CA VAL A 104 -0.42 -16.68 -8.28
C VAL A 104 -0.93 -15.91 -7.06
N ALA A 105 -2.05 -15.18 -7.17
CA ALA A 105 -2.63 -14.47 -6.02
C ALA A 105 -2.97 -15.43 -4.88
N ARG A 106 -3.66 -16.54 -5.17
CA ARG A 106 -4.01 -17.54 -4.17
C ARG A 106 -2.80 -18.17 -3.52
N ALA A 107 -1.81 -18.57 -4.33
CA ALA A 107 -0.58 -19.19 -3.83
C ALA A 107 0.23 -18.23 -2.94
N TYR A 108 0.38 -16.96 -3.35
CA TYR A 108 1.02 -15.93 -2.55
C TYR A 108 0.31 -15.74 -1.20
N ASN A 109 -1.01 -15.60 -1.21
CA ASN A 109 -1.79 -15.39 -0.01
C ASN A 109 -1.68 -16.56 0.98
N ASP A 110 -1.72 -17.80 0.48
CA ASP A 110 -1.52 -19.00 1.29
C ASP A 110 -0.09 -19.07 1.85
N TRP A 111 0.92 -18.72 1.05
CA TRP A 111 2.31 -18.62 1.48
C TRP A 111 2.49 -17.57 2.58
N LEU A 112 2.02 -16.34 2.35
CA LEU A 112 2.11 -15.26 3.34
C LEU A 112 1.45 -15.66 4.66
N SER A 113 0.25 -16.22 4.59
CA SER A 113 -0.48 -16.69 5.78
C SER A 113 0.27 -17.77 6.53
N ASN A 114 0.77 -18.80 5.82
CA ASN A 114 1.40 -19.96 6.45
C ASN A 114 2.82 -19.68 6.93
N THR A 115 3.57 -18.86 6.20
CA THR A 115 4.99 -18.58 6.49
C THR A 115 5.13 -17.48 7.55
N TYR A 116 4.34 -16.40 7.43
CA TYR A 116 4.49 -15.22 8.30
C TYR A 116 3.35 -15.07 9.30
N LEU A 117 2.08 -14.99 8.88
CA LEU A 117 1.00 -14.58 9.78
C LEU A 117 0.77 -15.58 10.92
N LYS A 118 0.96 -16.88 10.66
CA LYS A 118 0.86 -17.92 11.67
C LYS A 118 2.09 -18.02 12.58
N ARG A 119 3.23 -17.42 12.18
CA ARG A 119 4.48 -17.44 12.96
C ARG A 119 4.43 -16.53 14.17
N SER A 120 3.77 -15.39 14.06
CA SER A 120 3.65 -14.42 15.15
C SER A 120 2.35 -13.62 15.06
N PRO A 121 1.63 -13.39 16.17
CA PRO A 121 0.46 -12.52 16.19
C PRO A 121 0.78 -11.05 15.89
N ARG A 122 2.07 -10.67 15.94
CA ARG A 122 2.57 -9.33 15.58
C ARG A 122 2.56 -9.08 14.07
N PHE A 123 2.50 -10.13 13.26
CA PHE A 123 2.39 -10.02 11.82
C PHE A 123 0.93 -9.92 11.39
N LYS A 124 0.62 -8.91 10.63
CA LYS A 124 -0.61 -8.75 9.87
C LYS A 124 -0.25 -8.75 8.40
N GLY A 125 -1.23 -8.88 7.51
CA GLY A 125 -0.89 -8.94 6.10
C GLY A 125 -1.95 -8.33 5.21
N MET A 126 -1.49 -7.87 4.04
CA MET A 126 -2.31 -7.45 2.92
C MET A 126 -2.14 -8.47 1.79
N GLY A 127 -3.26 -9.03 1.32
CA GLY A 127 -3.23 -10.05 0.28
C GLY A 127 -3.24 -9.47 -1.12
N LEU A 128 -2.94 -10.32 -2.12
CA LEU A 128 -3.10 -10.01 -3.53
C LEU A 128 -4.47 -10.47 -4.02
N VAL A 129 -5.11 -9.68 -4.88
CA VAL A 129 -6.36 -10.04 -5.55
C VAL A 129 -6.23 -9.85 -7.07
N PRO A 130 -6.70 -10.80 -7.90
CA PRO A 130 -6.47 -10.77 -9.33
C PRO A 130 -7.34 -9.72 -10.03
N LEU A 131 -6.85 -8.46 -10.13
CA LEU A 131 -7.53 -7.34 -10.79
C LEU A 131 -7.82 -7.59 -12.27
N GLN A 132 -7.14 -8.55 -12.87
CA GLN A 132 -7.36 -9.04 -14.23
C GLN A 132 -8.74 -9.68 -14.41
N GLU A 133 -9.32 -10.22 -13.33
CA GLU A 133 -10.63 -10.86 -13.27
C GLU A 133 -11.37 -10.42 -12.01
N PRO A 134 -12.15 -9.32 -12.06
CA PRO A 134 -12.77 -8.70 -10.88
C PRO A 134 -13.67 -9.64 -10.07
N GLU A 135 -14.33 -10.62 -10.72
CA GLU A 135 -15.17 -11.60 -10.03
C GLU A 135 -14.32 -12.53 -9.15
N ALA A 136 -13.21 -13.04 -9.68
CA ALA A 136 -12.25 -13.83 -8.91
C ALA A 136 -11.56 -12.99 -7.82
N ALA A 137 -11.33 -11.70 -8.06
CA ALA A 137 -10.80 -10.78 -7.07
C ALA A 137 -11.74 -10.60 -5.88
N VAL A 138 -13.05 -10.53 -6.12
CA VAL A 138 -14.08 -10.47 -5.07
C VAL A 138 -14.06 -11.75 -4.21
N GLU A 139 -13.99 -12.91 -4.85
CA GLU A 139 -13.91 -14.20 -4.13
C GLU A 139 -12.65 -14.29 -3.27
N GLU A 140 -11.51 -13.92 -3.85
CA GLU A 140 -10.23 -13.96 -3.14
C GLU A 140 -10.16 -12.92 -2.02
N LEU A 141 -10.67 -11.70 -2.20
CA LEU A 141 -10.78 -10.71 -1.13
C LEU A 141 -11.58 -11.26 0.05
N ARG A 142 -12.69 -11.93 -0.21
CA ARG A 142 -13.49 -12.56 0.83
C ARG A 142 -12.72 -13.65 1.57
N ARG A 143 -11.98 -14.48 0.84
CA ARG A 143 -11.19 -15.56 1.41
C ARG A 143 -10.06 -15.05 2.29
N ILE A 144 -9.26 -14.09 1.81
CA ILE A 144 -8.11 -13.57 2.58
C ILE A 144 -8.55 -12.91 3.89
N VAL A 145 -9.65 -12.16 3.87
CA VAL A 145 -10.16 -11.49 5.07
C VAL A 145 -10.80 -12.46 6.05
N LYS A 146 -11.65 -13.39 5.58
CA LYS A 146 -12.44 -14.24 6.45
C LYS A 146 -11.75 -15.53 6.88
N GLU A 147 -10.94 -16.11 6.02
CA GLU A 147 -10.33 -17.42 6.24
C GLU A 147 -8.85 -17.30 6.62
N LEU A 148 -8.13 -16.37 6.00
CA LEU A 148 -6.70 -16.16 6.28
C LEU A 148 -6.41 -15.07 7.32
N GLY A 149 -7.44 -14.28 7.71
CA GLY A 149 -7.33 -13.26 8.76
C GLY A 149 -6.49 -12.05 8.35
N MET A 150 -6.38 -11.77 7.05
CA MET A 150 -5.69 -10.59 6.54
C MET A 150 -6.49 -9.31 6.76
N CYS A 151 -5.82 -8.18 6.84
CA CYS A 151 -6.45 -6.85 7.02
C CYS A 151 -7.25 -6.40 5.79
N GLY A 152 -6.88 -6.90 4.62
CA GLY A 152 -7.49 -6.54 3.34
C GLY A 152 -6.60 -6.89 2.17
N ALA A 153 -6.70 -6.13 1.08
CA ALA A 153 -5.94 -6.37 -0.14
C ALA A 153 -5.06 -5.19 -0.53
N MET A 154 -3.89 -5.48 -1.10
CA MET A 154 -3.05 -4.52 -1.81
C MET A 154 -3.50 -4.45 -3.27
N LEU A 155 -3.65 -3.22 -3.77
CA LEU A 155 -3.87 -2.91 -5.19
C LEU A 155 -2.71 -2.06 -5.70
N PRO A 156 -2.05 -2.44 -6.80
CA PRO A 156 -1.00 -1.61 -7.38
C PRO A 156 -1.61 -0.33 -7.99
N SER A 157 -0.98 0.80 -7.74
CA SER A 157 -1.45 2.11 -8.21
C SER A 157 -1.42 2.25 -9.73
N THR A 158 -0.52 1.52 -10.38
CA THR A 158 -0.25 1.54 -11.82
C THR A 158 0.08 0.13 -12.34
N GLY A 159 0.28 0.00 -13.65
CA GLY A 159 0.51 -1.31 -14.28
C GLY A 159 -0.73 -2.20 -14.31
N ILE A 160 -1.91 -1.61 -14.27
CA ILE A 160 -3.21 -2.27 -14.28
C ILE A 160 -4.01 -1.92 -15.54
N GLN A 161 -5.04 -2.70 -15.82
CA GLN A 161 -5.80 -2.57 -17.08
C GLN A 161 -6.70 -1.32 -17.16
N ALA A 162 -7.03 -0.72 -16.04
CA ALA A 162 -7.80 0.52 -15.94
C ALA A 162 -7.38 1.27 -14.68
N ASN A 163 -7.67 2.58 -14.59
CA ASN A 163 -7.43 3.34 -13.36
C ASN A 163 -8.31 2.83 -12.21
N LEU A 164 -7.81 2.88 -10.97
CA LEU A 164 -8.54 2.39 -9.79
C LEU A 164 -9.88 3.10 -9.54
N GLY A 165 -10.15 4.25 -10.14
CA GLY A 165 -11.47 4.87 -10.14
C GLY A 165 -12.50 4.24 -11.10
N ASP A 166 -12.06 3.37 -12.03
CA ASP A 166 -12.91 2.80 -13.09
C ASP A 166 -13.97 1.84 -12.52
N PRO A 167 -15.20 1.86 -13.05
CA PRO A 167 -16.29 0.95 -12.68
C PRO A 167 -15.95 -0.55 -12.74
N ARG A 168 -14.93 -0.94 -13.50
CA ARG A 168 -14.43 -2.31 -13.54
C ARG A 168 -14.09 -2.84 -12.15
N TYR A 169 -13.53 -1.99 -11.27
CA TYR A 169 -13.07 -2.41 -9.95
C TYR A 169 -14.11 -2.17 -8.83
N TRP A 170 -15.24 -1.54 -9.14
CA TRP A 170 -16.29 -1.29 -8.16
C TRP A 170 -16.81 -2.54 -7.45
N PRO A 171 -16.96 -3.71 -8.10
CA PRO A 171 -17.34 -4.94 -7.39
C PRO A 171 -16.38 -5.32 -6.26
N ILE A 172 -15.08 -5.05 -6.41
CA ILE A 172 -14.06 -5.30 -5.38
C ILE A 172 -14.27 -4.33 -4.21
N TYR A 173 -14.54 -3.05 -4.51
CA TYR A 173 -14.84 -2.06 -3.47
C TYR A 173 -16.15 -2.31 -2.77
N GLU A 174 -17.16 -2.81 -3.48
CA GLU A 174 -18.43 -3.21 -2.89
C GLU A 174 -18.24 -4.35 -1.88
N GLU A 175 -17.45 -5.36 -2.22
CA GLU A 175 -17.11 -6.44 -1.28
C GLU A 175 -16.26 -5.93 -0.11
N ALA A 176 -15.25 -5.09 -0.37
CA ALA A 176 -14.47 -4.45 0.69
C ALA A 176 -15.34 -3.61 1.63
N ASN A 177 -16.32 -2.88 1.07
CA ASN A 177 -17.29 -2.10 1.82
C ASN A 177 -18.18 -2.99 2.71
N ARG A 178 -18.60 -4.15 2.20
CA ARG A 178 -19.37 -5.14 2.96
C ARG A 178 -18.56 -5.78 4.08
N LEU A 179 -17.28 -6.02 3.84
CA LEU A 179 -16.34 -6.59 4.81
C LEU A 179 -15.83 -5.56 5.83
N GLY A 180 -15.87 -4.27 5.49
CA GLY A 180 -15.26 -3.20 6.28
C GLY A 180 -13.73 -3.31 6.36
N CYS A 181 -13.08 -3.93 5.37
CA CYS A 181 -11.65 -4.18 5.36
C CYS A 181 -10.85 -3.03 4.73
N ALA A 182 -9.52 -3.08 4.87
CA ALA A 182 -8.59 -2.14 4.28
C ALA A 182 -8.32 -2.45 2.80
N ILE A 183 -8.13 -1.41 2.00
CA ILE A 183 -7.54 -1.47 0.66
C ILE A 183 -6.29 -0.61 0.68
N GLY A 184 -5.12 -1.25 0.56
CA GLY A 184 -3.84 -0.56 0.40
C GLY A 184 -3.55 -0.33 -1.07
N VAL A 185 -3.58 0.93 -1.51
CA VAL A 185 -3.09 1.32 -2.84
C VAL A 185 -1.61 1.56 -2.68
N HIS A 186 -0.80 0.71 -3.27
CA HIS A 186 0.64 0.74 -3.12
C HIS A 186 1.33 1.17 -4.42
N GLY A 187 2.56 1.64 -4.36
CA GLY A 187 3.40 1.83 -5.52
C GLY A 187 3.32 0.61 -6.44
N GLY A 188 3.12 0.83 -7.74
CA GLY A 188 2.99 -0.23 -8.73
C GLY A 188 4.06 -0.12 -9.81
N ALA A 189 3.80 -0.70 -10.97
CA ALA A 189 4.75 -0.65 -12.08
C ALA A 189 5.02 0.78 -12.55
N HIS A 190 6.27 1.12 -12.77
CA HIS A 190 6.73 2.47 -13.17
C HIS A 190 6.68 2.72 -14.68
N GLU A 191 6.14 1.80 -15.45
CA GLU A 191 6.04 1.90 -16.90
C GLU A 191 4.81 2.71 -17.35
N ASN A 192 4.91 3.32 -18.51
CA ASN A 192 3.85 4.12 -19.15
C ASN A 192 3.38 5.34 -18.33
N MET A 193 4.26 5.88 -17.50
CA MET A 193 4.04 7.11 -16.74
C MET A 193 4.91 8.28 -17.21
N GLY A 194 5.62 8.12 -18.31
CA GLY A 194 6.59 9.10 -18.81
C GLY A 194 7.97 8.98 -18.16
N LEU A 195 8.25 7.87 -17.50
CA LEU A 195 9.55 7.55 -16.90
C LEU A 195 10.38 6.60 -17.76
N ASP A 196 9.78 6.05 -18.82
CA ASP A 196 10.34 4.96 -19.63
C ASP A 196 11.60 5.36 -20.43
N ASP A 197 11.83 6.66 -20.63
CA ASP A 197 13.03 7.19 -21.30
C ASP A 197 14.18 7.51 -20.33
N LEU A 198 13.97 7.36 -19.02
CA LEU A 198 15.00 7.60 -18.02
C LEU A 198 15.95 6.40 -17.93
N THR A 199 17.23 6.65 -18.03
CA THR A 199 18.27 5.61 -17.97
C THR A 199 18.90 5.44 -16.58
N PRO A 200 19.05 6.48 -15.74
CA PRO A 200 19.39 6.28 -14.32
C PRO A 200 18.19 5.76 -13.54
N TYR A 201 18.40 4.84 -12.60
CA TYR A 201 17.33 4.28 -11.78
C TYR A 201 16.77 5.27 -10.75
N ALA A 202 17.60 6.07 -10.11
CA ALA A 202 17.19 6.98 -9.05
C ALA A 202 15.95 7.86 -9.36
N PRO A 203 15.87 8.55 -10.54
CA PRO A 203 14.65 9.29 -10.87
C PRO A 203 13.43 8.40 -11.19
N VAL A 204 13.63 7.17 -11.67
CA VAL A 204 12.53 6.21 -11.88
C VAL A 204 11.92 5.82 -10.54
N HIS A 205 12.76 5.47 -9.58
CA HIS A 205 12.35 5.11 -8.23
C HIS A 205 11.69 6.29 -7.50
N SER A 206 12.39 7.43 -7.41
CA SER A 206 11.91 8.60 -6.65
C SER A 206 10.60 9.23 -7.16
N LEU A 207 10.28 9.06 -8.45
CA LEU A 207 9.06 9.61 -9.05
C LEU A 207 7.97 8.54 -9.25
N GLY A 208 8.34 7.28 -9.39
CA GLY A 208 7.42 6.21 -9.78
C GLY A 208 6.28 6.02 -8.78
N HIS A 209 6.59 5.87 -7.51
CA HIS A 209 5.58 5.68 -6.47
C HIS A 209 4.70 6.93 -6.28
N PRO A 210 5.21 8.15 -6.06
CA PRO A 210 4.38 9.34 -5.94
C PRO A 210 3.49 9.60 -7.15
N PHE A 211 4.00 9.43 -8.37
CA PHE A 211 3.20 9.61 -9.60
C PHE A 211 2.09 8.57 -9.69
N GLY A 212 2.39 7.31 -9.40
CA GLY A 212 1.40 6.25 -9.33
C GLY A 212 0.28 6.57 -8.33
N GLN A 213 0.63 7.06 -7.14
CA GLN A 213 -0.33 7.46 -6.13
C GLN A 213 -1.22 8.62 -6.62
N MET A 214 -0.63 9.68 -7.20
CA MET A 214 -1.40 10.80 -7.74
C MET A 214 -2.36 10.38 -8.85
N ILE A 215 -1.93 9.51 -9.77
CA ILE A 215 -2.76 8.99 -10.87
C ILE A 215 -3.96 8.21 -10.31
N SER A 216 -3.72 7.28 -9.39
CA SER A 216 -4.78 6.47 -8.79
C SER A 216 -5.70 7.29 -7.92
N PHE A 217 -5.16 8.12 -7.03
CA PHE A 217 -5.94 8.97 -6.15
C PHE A 217 -6.83 9.94 -6.93
N GLY A 218 -6.28 10.59 -7.97
CA GLY A 218 -7.05 11.46 -8.86
C GLY A 218 -8.22 10.72 -9.51
N GLY A 219 -7.97 9.53 -10.06
CA GLY A 219 -9.02 8.70 -10.62
C GLY A 219 -10.10 8.34 -9.60
N MET A 220 -9.72 7.96 -8.39
CA MET A 220 -10.66 7.58 -7.33
C MET A 220 -11.47 8.79 -6.81
N VAL A 221 -10.82 9.95 -6.62
CA VAL A 221 -11.49 11.20 -6.22
C VAL A 221 -12.54 11.62 -7.26
N PHE A 222 -12.11 11.78 -8.51
CA PHE A 222 -12.99 12.30 -9.57
C PHE A 222 -14.05 11.29 -10.02
N ASN A 223 -13.95 10.03 -9.69
CA ASN A 223 -15.01 9.03 -9.83
C ASN A 223 -15.87 8.87 -8.55
N GLY A 224 -15.63 9.65 -7.51
CA GLY A 224 -16.45 9.68 -6.29
C GLY A 224 -16.43 8.38 -5.49
N ILE A 225 -15.31 7.63 -5.52
CA ILE A 225 -15.19 6.30 -4.91
C ILE A 225 -15.46 6.35 -3.41
N PHE A 226 -14.98 7.38 -2.71
CA PHE A 226 -15.09 7.47 -1.26
C PHE A 226 -16.53 7.68 -0.75
N ASP A 227 -17.41 8.32 -1.56
CA ASP A 227 -18.84 8.43 -1.25
C ASP A 227 -19.60 7.16 -1.64
N LYS A 228 -19.21 6.49 -2.74
CA LYS A 228 -19.86 5.27 -3.22
C LYS A 228 -19.63 4.09 -2.26
N PHE A 229 -18.45 4.01 -1.66
CA PHE A 229 -18.05 2.89 -0.78
C PHE A 229 -17.62 3.41 0.61
N PRO A 230 -18.58 3.91 1.42
CA PRO A 230 -18.28 4.67 2.63
C PRO A 230 -17.68 3.87 3.79
N HIS A 231 -17.68 2.54 3.73
CA HIS A 231 -17.11 1.68 4.77
C HIS A 231 -15.75 1.10 4.38
N VAL A 232 -15.27 1.35 3.14
CA VAL A 232 -13.92 0.99 2.75
C VAL A 232 -12.93 2.01 3.32
N LYS A 233 -11.81 1.54 3.80
CA LYS A 233 -10.67 2.34 4.19
C LYS A 233 -9.58 2.18 3.14
N PHE A 234 -9.20 3.28 2.50
CA PHE A 234 -8.16 3.31 1.47
C PHE A 234 -6.89 3.92 2.06
N GLY A 235 -5.78 3.21 1.98
CA GLY A 235 -4.45 3.71 2.31
C GLY A 235 -3.62 3.83 1.04
N PHE A 236 -2.90 4.92 0.89
CA PHE A 236 -1.98 5.19 -0.23
C PHE A 236 -0.57 5.10 0.32
N MET A 237 0.13 4.01 0.00
CA MET A 237 1.37 3.63 0.64
C MET A 237 2.59 3.95 -0.23
N GLU A 238 3.73 4.20 0.41
CA GLU A 238 5.02 4.41 -0.25
C GLU A 238 5.02 5.53 -1.32
N GLY A 239 4.54 6.70 -0.97
CA GLY A 239 4.55 7.86 -1.88
C GLY A 239 4.98 9.15 -1.20
N GLY A 240 5.24 9.10 0.12
CA GLY A 240 5.50 10.27 0.92
C GLY A 240 4.25 11.15 1.13
N VAL A 241 4.40 12.32 1.73
CA VAL A 241 3.28 13.26 2.02
C VAL A 241 3.07 14.30 0.93
N ALA A 242 4.11 14.68 0.19
CA ALA A 242 4.12 15.82 -0.73
C ALA A 242 3.14 15.65 -1.91
N TRP A 243 2.95 14.45 -2.42
CA TRP A 243 2.02 14.18 -3.51
C TRP A 243 0.56 14.51 -3.12
N MET A 244 0.18 14.23 -1.86
CA MET A 244 -1.16 14.56 -1.35
C MET A 244 -1.36 16.08 -1.30
N LEU A 245 -0.35 16.84 -0.86
CA LEU A 245 -0.40 18.31 -0.83
C LEU A 245 -0.57 18.88 -2.24
N LEU A 246 0.14 18.33 -3.22
CA LEU A 246 -0.01 18.70 -4.63
C LEU A 246 -1.44 18.43 -5.14
N CYS A 247 -2.03 17.29 -4.80
CA CYS A 247 -3.40 16.98 -5.18
C CYS A 247 -4.40 17.98 -4.56
N LEU A 248 -4.26 18.30 -3.28
CA LEU A 248 -5.11 19.31 -2.61
C LEU A 248 -5.04 20.67 -3.28
N GLU A 249 -3.85 21.09 -3.73
CA GLU A 249 -3.66 22.37 -4.42
C GLU A 249 -4.27 22.37 -5.82
N ARG A 250 -4.06 21.29 -6.58
CA ARG A 250 -4.37 21.26 -8.02
C ARG A 250 -5.82 20.91 -8.32
N PHE A 251 -6.48 20.10 -7.51
CA PHE A 251 -7.78 19.54 -7.84
C PHE A 251 -8.90 20.57 -7.77
N ASP A 252 -8.85 21.50 -6.81
CA ASP A 252 -9.88 22.54 -6.66
C ASP A 252 -10.04 23.36 -7.94
N ARG A 253 -8.93 23.99 -8.38
CA ARG A 253 -8.97 24.85 -9.57
C ARG A 253 -9.31 24.09 -10.85
N SER A 254 -8.81 22.87 -10.99
CA SER A 254 -9.10 22.05 -12.17
C SER A 254 -10.58 21.69 -12.25
N TRP A 255 -11.21 21.37 -11.12
CA TRP A 255 -12.64 21.07 -11.06
C TRP A 255 -13.50 22.28 -11.38
N GLU A 256 -13.17 23.44 -10.84
CA GLU A 256 -13.90 24.70 -11.09
C GLU A 256 -13.86 25.12 -12.57
N THR A 257 -12.77 24.84 -13.28
CA THR A 257 -12.55 25.29 -14.66
C THR A 257 -12.90 24.27 -15.72
N HIS A 258 -12.97 22.97 -15.37
CA HIS A 258 -13.22 21.88 -16.30
C HIS A 258 -14.42 21.04 -15.83
N ILE A 259 -15.62 21.68 -15.88
CA ILE A 259 -16.87 21.01 -15.45
C ILE A 259 -17.20 19.90 -16.43
N GLN A 260 -17.30 18.69 -15.91
CA GLN A 260 -17.59 17.51 -16.72
C GLN A 260 -19.09 17.29 -16.90
N HIS A 261 -19.50 16.95 -18.13
CA HIS A 261 -20.84 16.45 -18.36
C HIS A 261 -20.96 15.01 -17.89
N ASP A 262 -21.82 14.75 -16.93
CA ASP A 262 -22.04 13.43 -16.34
C ASP A 262 -23.52 13.00 -16.37
N PRO A 263 -24.05 12.64 -17.55
CA PRO A 263 -25.45 12.23 -17.68
C PRO A 263 -25.76 10.91 -16.96
N ARG A 264 -24.72 10.15 -16.57
CA ARG A 264 -24.85 8.86 -15.88
C ARG A 264 -24.55 8.92 -14.38
N LYS A 265 -24.22 10.09 -13.86
CA LYS A 265 -23.86 10.32 -12.44
C LYS A 265 -22.78 9.36 -11.94
N ARG A 266 -21.73 9.19 -12.73
CA ARG A 266 -20.62 8.28 -12.40
C ARG A 266 -19.46 8.98 -11.70
N PHE A 267 -19.35 10.29 -11.90
CA PHE A 267 -18.24 11.09 -11.41
C PHE A 267 -18.51 11.68 -10.03
N LEU A 268 -17.55 12.45 -9.56
CA LEU A 268 -17.62 13.17 -8.29
C LEU A 268 -18.85 14.07 -8.22
N ASP A 269 -19.62 13.95 -7.16
CA ASP A 269 -20.77 14.79 -6.86
C ASP A 269 -20.52 15.54 -5.55
N LEU A 270 -20.07 16.79 -5.66
CA LEU A 270 -19.75 17.65 -4.53
C LEU A 270 -21.02 18.21 -3.88
N ARG A 271 -20.98 18.41 -2.58
CA ARG A 271 -22.01 19.15 -1.86
C ARG A 271 -22.06 20.61 -2.37
N PRO A 272 -23.16 21.31 -2.19
CA PRO A 272 -23.25 22.71 -2.60
C PRO A 272 -22.09 23.55 -2.01
N ARG A 273 -21.30 24.17 -2.87
CA ARG A 273 -20.11 24.98 -2.54
C ARG A 273 -18.91 24.22 -1.96
N GLU A 274 -18.95 22.90 -1.86
CA GLU A 274 -17.82 22.08 -1.43
C GLU A 274 -16.71 22.11 -2.49
N LYS A 275 -15.47 22.29 -2.07
CA LYS A 275 -14.29 22.13 -2.93
C LYS A 275 -13.83 20.68 -2.93
N VAL A 276 -13.03 20.29 -3.92
CA VAL A 276 -12.46 18.93 -3.97
C VAL A 276 -11.54 18.69 -2.76
N SER A 277 -10.76 19.69 -2.35
CA SER A 277 -9.94 19.61 -1.14
C SER A 277 -10.76 19.42 0.14
N GLU A 278 -11.94 20.03 0.24
CA GLU A 278 -12.86 19.86 1.36
C GLU A 278 -13.55 18.48 1.33
N TYR A 279 -13.85 17.96 0.13
CA TYR A 279 -14.29 16.59 -0.07
C TYR A 279 -13.25 15.59 0.46
N ILE A 280 -11.99 15.77 0.06
CA ILE A 280 -10.89 14.93 0.55
C ILE A 280 -10.76 15.01 2.08
N ALA A 281 -10.74 16.22 2.63
CA ALA A 281 -10.65 16.44 4.09
C ALA A 281 -11.80 15.76 4.84
N ARG A 282 -13.03 15.83 4.31
CA ARG A 282 -14.20 15.17 4.87
C ARG A 282 -14.03 13.64 4.93
N HIS A 283 -13.44 13.04 3.91
CA HIS A 283 -13.19 11.59 3.88
C HIS A 283 -12.01 11.18 4.77
N VAL A 284 -11.00 12.03 4.89
CA VAL A 284 -9.93 11.88 5.90
C VAL A 284 -10.52 11.90 7.30
N ASP A 285 -11.36 12.90 7.60
CA ASP A 285 -12.02 13.02 8.90
C ASP A 285 -12.91 11.83 9.24
N ALA A 286 -13.55 11.26 8.22
CA ALA A 286 -14.37 10.06 8.36
C ALA A 286 -13.54 8.76 8.48
N GLY A 287 -12.21 8.82 8.40
CA GLY A 287 -11.31 7.65 8.48
C GLY A 287 -11.40 6.72 7.27
N ARG A 288 -11.56 7.28 6.08
CA ARG A 288 -11.65 6.54 4.81
C ARG A 288 -10.42 6.68 3.93
N ILE A 289 -9.59 7.70 4.17
CA ILE A 289 -8.36 7.98 3.44
C ILE A 289 -7.20 7.99 4.42
N PHE A 290 -6.18 7.21 4.12
CA PHE A 290 -4.92 7.12 4.85
C PHE A 290 -3.75 7.27 3.87
N VAL A 291 -2.59 7.67 4.38
CA VAL A 291 -1.36 7.86 3.62
C VAL A 291 -0.20 7.28 4.42
N GLY A 292 0.50 6.32 3.84
CA GLY A 292 1.75 5.78 4.40
C GLY A 292 2.89 6.77 4.18
N CYS A 293 3.68 6.98 5.20
CA CYS A 293 4.83 7.88 5.17
C CYS A 293 5.90 7.48 6.19
N GLU A 294 7.13 7.83 5.87
CA GLU A 294 8.30 7.55 6.68
C GLU A 294 8.49 8.62 7.77
N GLY A 295 9.33 8.32 8.76
CA GLY A 295 9.51 9.22 9.90
C GLY A 295 10.30 10.49 9.59
N GLU A 296 11.18 10.46 8.59
CA GLU A 296 12.08 11.56 8.22
C GLU A 296 11.51 12.54 7.17
N GLU A 297 10.25 12.39 6.77
CA GLU A 297 9.67 13.25 5.74
C GLU A 297 9.63 14.73 6.12
N PRO A 298 10.30 15.62 5.36
CA PRO A 298 10.48 17.01 5.76
C PRO A 298 9.17 17.81 5.83
N ASP A 299 8.16 17.44 5.03
CA ASP A 299 6.89 18.16 4.94
C ASP A 299 5.79 17.60 5.85
N ILE A 300 6.07 16.59 6.69
CA ILE A 300 5.03 15.93 7.50
C ILE A 300 4.33 16.88 8.47
N ALA A 301 5.06 17.79 9.12
CA ALA A 301 4.47 18.79 10.02
C ALA A 301 3.55 19.75 9.27
N HIS A 302 3.94 20.16 8.05
CA HIS A 302 3.11 21.00 7.19
C HIS A 302 1.86 20.24 6.71
N ALA A 303 2.00 18.98 6.32
CA ALA A 303 0.90 18.13 5.89
C ALA A 303 -0.13 17.93 7.03
N MET A 304 0.33 17.72 8.27
CA MET A 304 -0.54 17.65 9.45
C MET A 304 -1.28 18.97 9.71
N LYS A 305 -0.64 20.12 9.53
CA LYS A 305 -1.31 21.44 9.63
C LYS A 305 -2.38 21.64 8.54
N ARG A 306 -2.18 21.06 7.36
CA ARG A 306 -3.09 21.23 6.21
C ARG A 306 -4.29 20.29 6.24
N LEU A 307 -4.12 19.04 6.66
CA LEU A 307 -5.12 17.97 6.53
C LEU A 307 -5.47 17.30 7.87
N GLY A 308 -4.88 17.79 8.99
CA GLY A 308 -5.03 17.15 10.30
C GLY A 308 -4.12 15.93 10.46
N ASN A 309 -4.19 15.30 11.62
CA ASN A 309 -3.32 14.17 11.99
C ASN A 309 -3.87 12.79 11.64
N LYS A 310 -5.11 12.72 11.13
CA LYS A 310 -5.83 11.44 10.96
C LYS A 310 -5.35 10.55 9.81
N PRO A 311 -4.85 11.06 8.66
CA PRO A 311 -4.54 10.19 7.54
C PRO A 311 -3.16 9.52 7.63
N TRP A 312 -2.21 10.09 8.34
CA TRP A 312 -0.79 9.73 8.25
C TRP A 312 -0.50 8.45 9.04
N VAL A 313 0.08 7.46 8.38
CA VAL A 313 0.42 6.14 8.94
C VAL A 313 1.92 5.95 8.84
N PHE A 314 2.58 5.67 9.97
CA PHE A 314 3.99 5.33 9.97
C PHE A 314 4.24 4.04 9.18
N SER A 315 5.19 4.09 8.27
CA SER A 315 5.66 3.01 7.41
C SER A 315 7.16 2.86 7.57
N SER A 316 7.63 1.63 7.79
CA SER A 316 9.07 1.37 7.89
C SER A 316 9.72 1.07 6.55
N ASP A 317 8.93 0.59 5.61
CA ASP A 317 9.38 0.04 4.34
C ASP A 317 10.46 -1.07 4.47
N TYR A 318 10.65 -1.61 5.68
CA TYR A 318 11.62 -2.68 5.91
C TYR A 318 11.20 -3.96 5.17
N PRO A 319 12.10 -4.69 4.51
CA PRO A 319 13.55 -4.55 4.46
C PRO A 319 14.10 -3.95 3.13
N HIS A 320 13.40 -3.02 2.51
CA HIS A 320 13.86 -2.40 1.27
C HIS A 320 15.17 -1.63 1.50
N GLU A 321 15.20 -0.30 1.42
CA GLU A 321 16.40 0.50 1.66
C GLU A 321 16.68 0.73 3.17
N VAL A 322 15.91 0.10 4.04
CA VAL A 322 15.89 0.34 5.49
C VAL A 322 16.50 -0.84 6.25
N ASN A 323 17.35 -0.53 7.24
CA ASN A 323 17.82 -1.45 8.26
C ASN A 323 17.39 -0.99 9.67
N ASN A 324 17.73 -1.75 10.69
CA ASN A 324 17.33 -1.47 12.07
C ASN A 324 17.76 -0.07 12.56
N ASP A 325 18.99 0.33 12.25
CA ASP A 325 19.54 1.61 12.72
C ASP A 325 18.89 2.79 12.00
N PHE A 326 18.63 2.63 10.70
CA PHE A 326 17.95 3.62 9.88
C PHE A 326 16.50 3.83 10.37
N CYS A 327 15.74 2.75 10.56
CA CYS A 327 14.37 2.82 11.08
C CYS A 327 14.31 3.48 12.47
N LYS A 328 15.27 3.16 13.36
CA LYS A 328 15.37 3.85 14.67
C LYS A 328 15.68 5.33 14.52
N HIS A 329 16.49 5.69 13.54
CA HIS A 329 16.83 7.09 13.25
C HIS A 329 15.58 7.87 12.79
N GLU A 330 14.85 7.37 11.82
CA GLU A 330 13.60 7.99 11.33
C GLU A 330 12.57 8.19 12.45
N ILE A 331 12.36 7.17 13.27
CA ILE A 331 11.44 7.27 14.42
C ILE A 331 11.93 8.36 15.40
N ASN A 332 13.24 8.47 15.63
CA ASN A 332 13.81 9.49 16.49
C ASN A 332 13.63 10.89 15.92
N GLU A 333 13.91 11.11 14.65
CA GLU A 333 13.71 12.40 13.99
C GLU A 333 12.25 12.86 14.10
N PHE A 334 11.32 11.95 13.84
CA PHE A 334 9.91 12.25 14.01
C PHE A 334 9.55 12.61 15.47
N LEU A 335 10.06 11.86 16.44
CA LEU A 335 9.81 12.10 17.86
C LEU A 335 10.44 13.42 18.36
N GLU A 336 11.57 13.82 17.80
CA GLU A 336 12.30 15.05 18.15
C GLU A 336 11.74 16.31 17.43
N ASN A 337 10.85 16.13 16.44
CA ASN A 337 10.23 17.26 15.74
C ASN A 337 9.31 18.07 16.68
N ASP A 338 9.72 19.26 17.06
CA ASP A 338 9.01 20.15 17.98
C ASP A 338 7.75 20.79 17.37
N GLU A 339 7.57 20.74 16.05
CA GLU A 339 6.38 21.24 15.37
C GLU A 339 5.18 20.29 15.50
N ILE A 340 5.41 19.05 15.92
CA ILE A 340 4.40 17.98 16.02
C ILE A 340 4.07 17.71 17.48
N GLY A 341 2.80 17.88 17.85
CA GLY A 341 2.33 17.66 19.21
C GLY A 341 2.26 16.18 19.61
N ALA A 342 2.25 15.89 20.90
CA ALA A 342 2.23 14.52 21.42
C ALA A 342 1.03 13.68 20.91
N ALA A 343 -0.14 14.31 20.75
CA ALA A 343 -1.33 13.63 20.23
C ALA A 343 -1.17 13.27 18.75
N ASP A 344 -0.50 14.12 17.96
CA ASP A 344 -0.23 13.89 16.55
C ASP A 344 0.84 12.80 16.36
N LYS A 345 1.88 12.81 17.20
CA LYS A 345 2.88 11.75 17.27
C LYS A 345 2.25 10.39 17.56
N ALA A 346 1.35 10.31 18.54
CA ALA A 346 0.65 9.08 18.86
C ALA A 346 -0.30 8.63 17.74
N ALA A 347 -0.98 9.57 17.07
CA ALA A 347 -1.83 9.26 15.93
C ALA A 347 -1.01 8.64 14.78
N PHE A 348 0.11 9.24 14.42
CA PHE A 348 1.02 8.78 13.37
C PHE A 348 1.64 7.42 13.69
N LEU A 349 2.28 7.30 14.85
CA LEU A 349 3.07 6.10 15.18
C LEU A 349 2.23 4.84 15.39
N HIS A 350 0.95 4.95 15.77
CA HIS A 350 0.11 3.76 15.97
C HIS A 350 -1.39 3.96 15.77
N GLY A 351 -1.94 5.14 16.13
CA GLY A 351 -3.39 5.33 16.20
C GLY A 351 -4.06 5.19 14.83
N ASN A 352 -3.42 5.72 13.80
CA ASN A 352 -3.94 5.68 12.43
C ASN A 352 -3.83 4.29 11.80
N ALA A 353 -2.71 3.59 12.01
CA ALA A 353 -2.56 2.21 11.56
C ALA A 353 -3.62 1.29 12.21
N ARG A 354 -3.89 1.44 13.53
CA ARG A 354 -4.97 0.69 14.20
C ARG A 354 -6.32 0.93 13.55
N ARG A 355 -6.63 2.18 13.20
CA ARG A 355 -7.90 2.52 12.54
C ARG A 355 -7.97 1.99 11.12
N PHE A 356 -6.89 2.15 10.37
CA PHE A 356 -6.84 1.72 8.97
C PHE A 356 -7.04 0.22 8.85
N TYR A 357 -6.25 -0.55 9.57
CA TYR A 357 -6.23 -2.02 9.47
C TYR A 357 -7.19 -2.75 10.42
N ASN A 358 -8.03 -2.03 11.17
CA ASN A 358 -8.93 -2.62 12.19
C ASN A 358 -8.19 -3.43 13.26
N LEU A 359 -7.00 -3.03 13.65
CA LEU A 359 -6.24 -3.72 14.67
C LEU A 359 -6.88 -3.47 16.05
N GLY A 360 -7.09 -4.52 16.82
CA GLY A 360 -7.64 -4.43 18.17
C GLY A 360 -6.82 -3.53 19.11
N ALA A 361 -7.37 -3.22 20.27
CA ALA A 361 -6.60 -2.56 21.33
C ALA A 361 -5.43 -3.45 21.78
N PRO A 362 -4.32 -2.88 22.32
CA PRO A 362 -3.20 -3.68 22.83
C PRO A 362 -3.69 -4.74 23.82
N GLY A 363 -3.43 -6.03 23.54
CA GLY A 363 -3.65 -7.12 24.48
C GLY A 363 -5.04 -7.78 24.45
N LEU A 364 -5.86 -7.59 23.39
CA LEU A 364 -7.06 -8.40 23.15
C LEU A 364 -6.83 -9.37 22.01
#